data_3eb46862cbcaf1f7a56a50eab42f8a38
#
_entry.id   3eb46862cbcaf1f7a56a50eab42f8a38
#
_cell.length_a   1.000
_cell.length_b   1.000
_cell.length_c   1.000
_cell.angle_alpha   90.00
_cell.angle_beta   90.00
_cell.angle_gamma   90.00
#
_symmetry.space_group_name_H-M   'P 1'
#
loop_
_entity.id
_entity.type
_entity.pdbx_description
1 polymer ?
#
loop_
_entity_poly.entity_id
_entity_poly.type
_entity_poly.pdbx_seq_one_letter_code
_entity_poly.pdbx_strand_id
1 'polypeptide(L)'
;MNFKTFGKDGAPVLMLIPGLGVSYEIFLPLVYLLKDRFRVVAVEVDGFTIGVHTEFTSIDDQARQIIEYINSHQSGKICCAYGLSLGGKILSRVLERDEVTIEHSVLDAAPLLPLPKWLVGPLSYLPAGNVWSCYHWTGFWRWV
;
A
#
# COMPACT_ATOMS: atom_id res chain seq x y z
N MET A 1 9.78 -1.13 -5.63
CA MET A 1 8.30 -1.28 -5.70
C MET A 1 7.90 -1.70 -7.10
N ASN A 2 6.91 -2.56 -7.25
CA ASN A 2 6.37 -2.95 -8.54
C ASN A 2 4.89 -2.57 -8.65
N PHE A 3 4.40 -2.46 -9.89
CA PHE A 3 3.01 -2.06 -10.17
C PHE A 3 2.41 -3.04 -11.18
N LYS A 4 1.31 -3.69 -10.81
CA LYS A 4 0.53 -4.58 -11.67
C LYS A 4 -0.69 -3.85 -12.19
N THR A 5 -0.86 -3.84 -13.50
CA THR A 5 -1.94 -3.09 -14.15
C THR A 5 -2.97 -4.05 -14.73
N PHE A 6 -4.25 -3.75 -14.49
CA PHE A 6 -5.40 -4.50 -14.97
C PHE A 6 -6.43 -3.54 -15.58
N GLY A 7 -7.24 -4.04 -16.50
CA GLY A 7 -8.30 -3.26 -17.14
C GLY A 7 -7.85 -2.55 -18.41
N LYS A 8 -8.67 -1.62 -18.89
CA LYS A 8 -8.49 -0.99 -20.22
C LYS A 8 -7.61 0.25 -20.13
N ASP A 9 -6.77 0.43 -21.13
CA ASP A 9 -6.04 1.68 -21.30
C ASP A 9 -7.01 2.85 -21.55
N GLY A 10 -6.69 4.01 -20.96
CA GLY A 10 -7.53 5.21 -21.09
C GLY A 10 -8.71 5.27 -20.10
N ALA A 11 -9.01 4.19 -19.36
CA ALA A 11 -9.99 4.25 -18.27
C ALA A 11 -9.43 5.03 -17.06
N PRO A 12 -10.31 5.62 -16.21
CA PRO A 12 -9.87 6.28 -14.97
C PRO A 12 -9.01 5.35 -14.11
N VAL A 13 -7.90 5.87 -13.58
CA VAL A 13 -6.95 5.07 -12.81
C VAL A 13 -7.41 4.93 -11.36
N LEU A 14 -7.50 3.67 -10.88
CA LEU A 14 -7.67 3.30 -9.49
C LEU A 14 -6.40 2.61 -8.98
N MET A 15 -5.71 3.20 -8.02
CA MET A 15 -4.54 2.61 -7.38
C MET A 15 -4.93 1.89 -6.09
N LEU A 16 -4.41 0.66 -5.88
CA LEU A 16 -4.67 -0.18 -4.71
C LEU A 16 -3.35 -0.47 -4.00
N ILE A 17 -3.22 -0.03 -2.73
CA ILE A 17 -1.99 -0.14 -1.94
C ILE A 17 -2.26 -1.08 -0.77
N PRO A 18 -1.63 -2.28 -0.71
CA PRO A 18 -1.90 -3.30 0.29
C PRO A 18 -1.30 -2.94 1.66
N GLY A 19 -1.75 -3.70 2.66
CA GLY A 19 -1.24 -3.64 4.02
C GLY A 19 0.11 -4.32 4.20
N LEU A 20 0.57 -4.29 5.44
CA LEU A 20 1.83 -4.88 5.86
C LEU A 20 1.82 -6.41 5.65
N GLY A 21 2.86 -6.94 4.99
CA GLY A 21 3.01 -8.39 4.77
C GLY A 21 1.97 -9.01 3.84
N VAL A 22 1.21 -8.20 3.12
CA VAL A 22 0.13 -8.65 2.25
C VAL A 22 0.49 -8.36 0.79
N SER A 23 0.38 -9.37 -0.07
CA SER A 23 0.53 -9.20 -1.51
C SER A 23 -0.68 -8.46 -2.10
N TYR A 24 -0.47 -7.79 -3.25
CA TYR A 24 -1.54 -7.16 -4.03
C TYR A 24 -2.67 -8.14 -4.39
N GLU A 25 -2.41 -9.43 -4.37
CA GLU A 25 -3.39 -10.49 -4.70
C GLU A 25 -4.63 -10.46 -3.81
N ILE A 26 -4.55 -9.89 -2.60
CA ILE A 26 -5.72 -9.67 -1.75
C ILE A 26 -6.80 -8.84 -2.46
N PHE A 27 -6.40 -8.00 -3.41
CA PHE A 27 -7.30 -7.16 -4.17
C PHE A 27 -7.84 -7.80 -5.45
N LEU A 28 -7.43 -9.02 -5.83
CA LEU A 28 -7.89 -9.66 -7.06
C LEU A 28 -9.42 -9.72 -7.17
N PRO A 29 -10.19 -10.05 -6.10
CA PRO A 29 -11.66 -10.00 -6.19
C PRO A 29 -12.17 -8.61 -6.56
N LEU A 30 -11.58 -7.56 -5.99
CA LEU A 30 -11.94 -6.16 -6.28
C LEU A 30 -11.50 -5.77 -7.71
N VAL A 31 -10.33 -6.21 -8.14
CA VAL A 31 -9.83 -6.02 -9.51
C VAL A 31 -10.82 -6.62 -10.52
N TYR A 32 -11.30 -7.85 -10.30
CA TYR A 32 -12.28 -8.49 -11.21
C TYR A 32 -13.58 -7.71 -11.32
N LEU A 33 -14.02 -7.07 -10.26
CA LEU A 33 -15.25 -6.27 -10.25
C LEU A 33 -15.08 -4.91 -10.95
N LEU A 34 -13.87 -4.34 -10.91
CA LEU A 34 -13.64 -2.94 -11.31
C LEU A 34 -12.87 -2.78 -12.63
N LYS A 35 -12.16 -3.80 -13.12
CA LYS A 35 -11.29 -3.72 -14.31
C LYS A 35 -12.00 -3.31 -15.61
N ASP A 36 -13.32 -3.47 -15.69
CA ASP A 36 -14.09 -3.06 -16.86
C ASP A 36 -14.43 -1.56 -16.85
N ARG A 37 -14.35 -0.93 -15.68
CA ARG A 37 -14.66 0.50 -15.45
C ARG A 37 -13.42 1.35 -15.16
N PHE A 38 -12.38 0.74 -14.57
CA PHE A 38 -11.14 1.39 -14.16
C PHE A 38 -9.93 0.68 -14.76
N ARG A 39 -8.88 1.45 -14.99
CA ARG A 39 -7.53 0.92 -15.07
C ARG A 39 -7.01 0.76 -13.64
N VAL A 40 -7.00 -0.46 -13.14
CA VAL A 40 -6.58 -0.76 -11.77
C VAL A 40 -5.07 -0.95 -11.73
N VAL A 41 -4.41 -0.20 -10.87
CA VAL A 41 -2.96 -0.31 -10.59
C VAL A 41 -2.80 -0.86 -9.17
N ALA A 42 -2.45 -2.12 -9.05
CA ALA A 42 -2.19 -2.78 -7.78
C ALA A 42 -0.69 -2.69 -7.45
N VAL A 43 -0.38 -2.16 -6.26
CA VAL A 43 0.98 -1.91 -5.80
C VAL A 43 1.55 -3.14 -5.10
N GLU A 44 2.77 -3.53 -5.48
CA GLU A 44 3.61 -4.46 -4.73
C GLU A 44 4.59 -3.67 -3.87
N VAL A 45 4.27 -3.54 -2.59
CA VAL A 45 5.11 -2.80 -1.63
C VAL A 45 6.43 -3.56 -1.43
N ASP A 46 7.54 -2.82 -1.39
CA ASP A 46 8.87 -3.41 -1.19
C ASP A 46 8.96 -4.20 0.12
N GLY A 47 9.71 -5.29 0.11
CA GLY A 47 9.91 -6.17 1.26
C GLY A 47 8.78 -7.16 1.53
N PHE A 48 7.62 -7.05 0.85
CA PHE A 48 6.44 -7.89 1.12
C PHE A 48 5.99 -8.74 -0.08
N THR A 49 6.69 -8.66 -1.20
CA THR A 49 6.37 -9.46 -2.38
C THR A 49 7.13 -10.78 -2.36
N ILE A 50 6.43 -11.91 -2.38
CA ILE A 50 7.02 -13.25 -2.38
C ILE A 50 7.86 -13.45 -3.65
N GLY A 51 9.10 -13.91 -3.48
CA GLY A 51 10.03 -14.20 -4.59
C GLY A 51 10.72 -12.97 -5.18
N VAL A 52 10.48 -11.78 -4.65
CA VAL A 52 11.18 -10.55 -5.04
C VAL A 52 12.02 -10.06 -3.88
N HIS A 53 13.34 -9.94 -4.11
CA HIS A 53 14.28 -9.45 -3.11
C HIS A 53 14.35 -7.91 -3.14
N THR A 54 13.33 -7.26 -2.57
CA THR A 54 13.32 -5.82 -2.30
C THR A 54 13.29 -5.59 -0.80
N GLU A 55 13.74 -4.43 -0.35
CA GLU A 55 13.75 -4.06 1.06
C GLU A 55 12.82 -2.87 1.30
N PHE A 56 11.94 -2.99 2.31
CA PHE A 56 11.16 -1.86 2.80
C PHE A 56 12.06 -0.94 3.62
N THR A 57 12.40 0.22 3.08
CA THR A 57 13.30 1.18 3.74
C THR A 57 12.55 2.14 4.66
N SER A 58 11.50 2.77 4.16
CA SER A 58 10.67 3.70 4.92
C SER A 58 9.34 3.99 4.22
N ILE A 59 8.38 4.53 4.97
CA ILE A 59 7.11 5.04 4.41
C ILE A 59 7.37 6.18 3.42
N ASP A 60 8.32 7.05 3.71
CA ASP A 60 8.70 8.15 2.83
C ASP A 60 9.24 7.68 1.49
N ASP A 61 10.05 6.63 1.49
CA ASP A 61 10.59 6.03 0.26
C ASP A 61 9.49 5.38 -0.57
N GLN A 62 8.59 4.63 0.07
CA GLN A 62 7.44 4.03 -0.61
C GLN A 62 6.50 5.10 -1.21
N ALA A 63 6.24 6.18 -0.48
CA ALA A 63 5.43 7.30 -0.98
C ALA A 63 6.10 7.97 -2.19
N ARG A 64 7.42 8.20 -2.15
CA ARG A 64 8.19 8.76 -3.26
C ARG A 64 8.08 7.89 -4.52
N GLN A 65 8.22 6.58 -4.39
CA GLN A 65 8.10 5.65 -5.54
C GLN A 65 6.70 5.67 -6.15
N ILE A 66 5.64 5.82 -5.35
CA ILE A 66 4.26 6.00 -5.84
C ILE A 66 4.12 7.32 -6.61
N ILE A 67 4.64 8.41 -6.05
CA ILE A 67 4.61 9.74 -6.69
C ILE A 67 5.36 9.69 -8.02
N GLU A 68 6.54 9.10 -8.07
CA GLU A 68 7.32 8.90 -9.29
C GLU A 68 6.55 8.11 -10.35
N TYR A 69 5.85 7.03 -9.93
CA TYR A 69 5.00 6.25 -10.83
C TYR A 69 3.84 7.09 -11.39
N ILE A 70 3.12 7.82 -10.54
CA ILE A 70 1.99 8.66 -10.97
C ILE A 70 2.48 9.76 -11.94
N ASN A 71 3.59 10.40 -11.64
CA ASN A 71 4.15 11.43 -12.51
C ASN A 71 4.59 10.87 -13.87
N SER A 72 5.29 9.74 -13.88
CA SER A 72 5.86 9.18 -15.12
C SER A 72 4.85 8.44 -15.99
N HIS A 73 3.81 7.82 -15.41
CA HIS A 73 2.88 6.97 -16.15
C HIS A 73 1.44 7.52 -16.22
N GLN A 74 1.11 8.52 -15.40
CA GLN A 74 -0.25 9.05 -15.30
C GLN A 74 -0.31 10.59 -15.39
N SER A 75 0.75 11.21 -15.90
CA SER A 75 0.86 12.68 -16.04
C SER A 75 0.55 13.45 -14.74
N GLY A 76 0.96 12.90 -13.61
CA GLY A 76 0.80 13.52 -12.29
C GLY A 76 -0.60 13.43 -11.69
N LYS A 77 -1.55 12.69 -12.32
CA LYS A 77 -2.95 12.65 -11.86
C LYS A 77 -3.56 11.26 -11.97
N ILE A 78 -4.30 10.84 -10.92
CA ILE A 78 -5.15 9.64 -10.93
C ILE A 78 -6.54 9.94 -10.36
N CYS A 79 -7.53 9.13 -10.76
CA CYS A 79 -8.91 9.27 -10.30
C CYS A 79 -9.07 8.88 -8.83
N CYS A 80 -8.56 7.71 -8.45
CA CYS A 80 -8.78 7.19 -7.09
C CYS A 80 -7.56 6.42 -6.58
N ALA A 81 -7.32 6.51 -5.27
CA ALA A 81 -6.39 5.65 -4.55
C ALA A 81 -7.04 5.06 -3.30
N TYR A 82 -6.82 3.77 -3.08
CA TYR A 82 -7.23 3.03 -1.88
C TYR A 82 -6.00 2.48 -1.18
N GLY A 83 -5.86 2.74 0.11
CA GLY A 83 -4.77 2.23 0.93
C GLY A 83 -5.28 1.49 2.15
N LEU A 84 -4.91 0.21 2.29
CA LEU A 84 -5.26 -0.64 3.42
C LEU A 84 -4.15 -0.61 4.47
N SER A 85 -4.46 -0.31 5.73
CA SER A 85 -3.52 -0.39 6.87
C SER A 85 -2.20 0.36 6.59
N LEU A 86 -1.06 -0.35 6.45
CA LEU A 86 0.21 0.25 6.03
C LEU A 86 0.10 0.99 4.70
N GLY A 87 -0.64 0.42 3.73
CA GLY A 87 -0.90 1.09 2.45
C GLY A 87 -1.64 2.41 2.61
N GLY A 88 -2.56 2.48 3.59
CA GLY A 88 -3.23 3.73 3.96
C GLY A 88 -2.26 4.75 4.59
N LYS A 89 -1.28 4.29 5.38
CA LYS A 89 -0.23 5.16 5.91
C LYS A 89 0.70 5.68 4.81
N ILE A 90 1.07 4.84 3.84
CA ILE A 90 1.84 5.25 2.67
C ILE A 90 1.04 6.29 1.85
N LEU A 91 -0.24 6.01 1.58
CA LEU A 91 -1.12 6.93 0.85
C LEU A 91 -1.28 8.27 1.57
N SER A 92 -1.42 8.27 2.91
CA SER A 92 -1.48 9.52 3.67
C SER A 92 -0.21 10.37 3.47
N ARG A 93 0.95 9.71 3.35
CA ARG A 93 2.22 10.39 3.10
C ARG A 93 2.33 10.93 1.67
N VAL A 94 1.77 10.20 0.67
CA VAL A 94 1.64 10.70 -0.71
C VAL A 94 0.79 11.98 -0.74
N LEU A 95 -0.36 11.96 -0.06
CA LEU A 95 -1.26 13.13 0.02
C LEU A 95 -0.62 14.33 0.74
N GLU A 96 0.13 14.08 1.81
CA GLU A 96 0.82 15.12 2.57
C GLU A 96 1.89 15.85 1.75
N ARG A 97 2.53 15.17 0.78
CA ARG A 97 3.56 15.77 -0.07
C ARG A 97 3.00 16.68 -1.16
N ASP A 98 1.73 16.51 -1.52
CA ASP A 98 1.01 17.34 -2.50
C ASP A 98 1.75 17.51 -3.86
N GLU A 99 2.48 16.46 -4.27
CA GLU A 99 3.27 16.44 -5.51
C GLU A 99 2.50 15.83 -6.70
N VAL A 100 1.32 15.23 -6.45
CA VAL A 100 0.44 14.59 -7.44
C VAL A 100 -1.02 14.83 -7.10
N THR A 101 -1.89 14.77 -8.10
CA THR A 101 -3.34 14.94 -7.91
C THR A 101 -4.03 13.58 -7.79
N ILE A 102 -4.70 13.32 -6.68
CA ILE A 102 -5.58 12.17 -6.46
C ILE A 102 -6.98 12.71 -6.18
N GLU A 103 -7.93 12.50 -7.10
CA GLU A 103 -9.28 13.09 -6.98
C GLU A 103 -10.06 12.52 -5.79
N HIS A 104 -9.90 11.21 -5.53
CA HIS A 104 -10.55 10.52 -4.43
C HIS A 104 -9.57 9.60 -3.72
N SER A 105 -9.53 9.66 -2.40
CA SER A 105 -8.67 8.79 -1.60
C SER A 105 -9.46 8.08 -0.51
N VAL A 106 -9.20 6.78 -0.33
CA VAL A 106 -9.78 5.96 0.73
C VAL A 106 -8.65 5.41 1.59
N LEU A 107 -8.69 5.76 2.88
CA LEU A 107 -7.75 5.30 3.89
C LEU A 107 -8.48 4.29 4.80
N ASP A 108 -8.25 3.00 4.56
CA ASP A 108 -8.90 1.93 5.30
C ASP A 108 -7.98 1.41 6.40
N ALA A 109 -8.46 1.44 7.66
CA ALA A 109 -7.71 0.99 8.84
C ALA A 109 -6.28 1.58 8.93
N ALA A 110 -6.06 2.79 8.40
CA ALA A 110 -4.76 3.42 8.34
C ALA A 110 -4.32 3.95 9.71
N PRO A 111 -3.11 3.59 10.22
CA PRO A 111 -2.59 4.10 11.48
C PRO A 111 -2.04 5.54 11.27
N LEU A 112 -2.91 6.53 11.23
CA LEU A 112 -2.55 7.93 10.95
C LEU A 112 -1.85 8.60 12.13
N LEU A 113 -2.16 8.21 13.35
CA LEU A 113 -1.53 8.74 14.56
C LEU A 113 -0.34 7.88 14.99
N PRO A 114 0.76 8.49 15.42
CA PRO A 114 1.85 7.73 16.02
C PRO A 114 1.36 7.06 17.31
N LEU A 115 1.64 5.77 17.47
CA LEU A 115 1.40 5.09 18.73
C LEU A 115 2.28 5.72 19.82
N PRO A 116 1.72 6.02 21.00
CA PRO A 116 2.52 6.51 22.12
C PRO A 116 3.59 5.46 22.47
N LYS A 117 4.82 5.90 22.73
CA LYS A 117 5.97 5.03 22.99
C LYS A 117 5.72 3.99 24.09
N TRP A 118 4.91 4.33 25.09
CA TRP A 118 4.56 3.42 26.19
C TRP A 118 3.65 2.25 25.74
N LEU A 119 2.93 2.40 24.63
CA LEU A 119 2.05 1.36 24.07
C LEU A 119 2.81 0.42 23.13
N VAL A 120 3.88 0.90 22.48
CA VAL A 120 4.68 0.11 21.54
C VAL A 120 5.33 -1.09 22.23
N GLY A 121 5.90 -0.89 23.42
CA GLY A 121 6.51 -1.97 24.21
C GLY A 121 5.55 -3.12 24.51
N PRO A 122 4.41 -2.89 25.18
CA PRO A 122 3.42 -3.93 25.45
C PRO A 122 2.88 -4.62 24.19
N LEU A 123 2.63 -3.88 23.11
CA LEU A 123 2.16 -4.43 21.84
C LEU A 123 3.18 -5.36 21.18
N SER A 124 4.47 -5.09 21.36
CA SER A 124 5.53 -5.96 20.81
C SER A 124 5.61 -7.33 21.51
N TYR A 125 5.06 -7.46 22.73
CA TYR A 125 4.98 -8.72 23.49
C TYR A 125 3.66 -9.47 23.27
N LEU A 126 2.67 -8.88 22.56
CA LEU A 126 1.49 -9.66 22.21
C LEU A 126 1.92 -10.83 21.31
N PRO A 127 1.58 -12.06 21.72
CA PRO A 127 2.00 -13.22 20.92
C PRO A 127 1.43 -13.05 19.52
N ALA A 128 2.33 -13.06 18.54
CA ALA A 128 2.00 -13.06 17.12
C ALA A 128 1.10 -14.24 16.71
N GLY A 129 0.79 -15.14 17.64
CA GLY A 129 0.00 -16.35 17.44
C GLY A 129 -1.38 -16.12 16.82
N ASN A 130 -2.03 -15.00 17.10
CA ASN A 130 -3.32 -14.67 16.50
C ASN A 130 -3.18 -14.03 15.09
N VAL A 131 -2.01 -13.50 14.76
CA VAL A 131 -1.67 -13.00 13.42
C VAL A 131 -0.93 -14.08 12.61
N TRP A 132 -0.30 -15.01 13.31
CA TRP A 132 0.54 -16.09 12.77
C TRP A 132 -0.23 -17.17 12.02
N SER A 133 -1.49 -17.37 12.34
CA SER A 133 -2.31 -18.37 11.66
C SER A 133 -2.60 -18.03 10.20
N CYS A 134 -2.39 -16.78 9.79
CA CYS A 134 -2.67 -16.33 8.41
C CYS A 134 -1.42 -16.20 7.53
N TYR A 135 -0.22 -15.97 8.10
CA TYR A 135 0.99 -15.71 7.30
C TYR A 135 2.27 -16.14 8.02
N HIS A 136 3.10 -16.96 7.40
CA HIS A 136 4.46 -17.25 7.87
C HIS A 136 5.33 -16.00 7.79
N TRP A 137 5.35 -15.21 8.84
CA TRP A 137 6.02 -13.94 8.81
C TRP A 137 7.16 -13.83 9.84
N THR A 138 8.39 -13.97 9.37
CA THR A 138 9.61 -13.88 10.20
C THR A 138 10.25 -12.48 10.22
N GLY A 139 9.76 -11.53 9.45
CA GLY A 139 10.38 -10.21 9.27
C GLY A 139 9.79 -9.05 10.08
N PHE A 140 8.60 -9.21 10.69
CA PHE A 140 7.89 -8.09 11.35
C PHE A 140 8.66 -7.44 12.50
N TRP A 141 9.34 -8.23 13.29
CA TRP A 141 9.99 -7.75 14.50
C TRP A 141 11.29 -6.97 14.30
N ARG A 142 11.78 -6.87 13.07
CA ARG A 142 12.97 -6.05 12.76
C ARG A 142 12.64 -4.57 12.54
N TRP A 143 11.36 -4.17 12.44
CA TRP A 143 10.94 -2.85 11.99
C TRP A 143 10.01 -2.11 12.96
N VAL A 144 9.61 -2.70 14.07
CA VAL A 144 8.90 -2.09 15.20
C VAL A 144 9.87 -1.84 16.34
#